data_a9424b49bb0125140ee4e92813aa9a2c
#
_entry.id   a9424b49bb0125140ee4e92813aa9a2c
#
_cell.length_a   1.000
_cell.length_b   1.000
_cell.length_c   1.000
_cell.angle_alpha   90.00
_cell.angle_beta   90.00
_cell.angle_gamma   90.00
#
_symmetry.space_group_name_H-M   'P 1'
#
loop_
_entity.id
_entity.type
_entity.pdbx_description
1 polymer ?
#
loop_
_entity_poly.entity_id
_entity_poly.type
_entity_poly.pdbx_seq_one_letter_code
_entity_poly.pdbx_strand_id
1 'polypeptide(L)'
;MPYTINYTDTVNKGSITVVDNITNEETTLKFPGRGETGYGSAVNTNFLHLLENFANTTSPERPVEGQLWYDSTQGVDQLKVYDGTNWVASGGLKKASAAPAVANSSAGDLWVNTES
;
A
#
# COMPACT_ATOMS: atom_id res chain seq x y z
N MET A 1 -17.41 23.49 3.57
CA MET A 1 -16.62 23.74 2.38
C MET A 1 -15.83 22.54 1.98
N PRO A 2 -16.07 21.99 0.80
CA PRO A 2 -15.27 20.86 0.32
C PRO A 2 -13.81 21.27 0.20
N TYR A 3 -12.94 20.31 0.26
CA TYR A 3 -11.53 20.58 0.02
C TYR A 3 -10.96 19.51 -0.92
N THR A 4 -9.85 19.86 -1.56
CA THR A 4 -9.26 19.01 -2.57
C THR A 4 -7.86 18.60 -2.12
N ILE A 5 -7.56 17.33 -2.29
CA ILE A 5 -6.25 16.79 -2.00
C ILE A 5 -5.63 16.34 -3.31
N ASN A 6 -4.47 16.84 -3.64
CA ASN A 6 -3.80 16.47 -4.88
C ASN A 6 -2.89 15.28 -4.67
N TYR A 7 -2.91 14.36 -5.63
CA TYR A 7 -1.91 13.31 -5.65
C TYR A 7 -0.56 13.95 -5.97
N THR A 8 0.50 13.27 -5.61
CA THR A 8 1.84 13.75 -5.94
C THR A 8 1.98 13.86 -7.46
N ASP A 9 1.53 12.83 -8.18
CA ASP A 9 1.53 12.85 -9.64
C ASP A 9 0.15 13.31 -10.10
N THR A 10 -0.08 14.61 -10.07
CA THR A 10 -1.37 15.17 -10.40
C THR A 10 -1.74 14.95 -11.86
N VAL A 11 -0.74 14.89 -12.72
CA VAL A 11 -1.00 14.74 -14.15
C VAL A 11 -1.67 13.39 -14.46
N ASN A 12 -1.20 12.32 -13.84
CA ASN A 12 -1.74 11.01 -14.11
C ASN A 12 -2.82 10.57 -13.14
N LYS A 13 -2.80 11.08 -11.92
CA LYS A 13 -3.74 10.63 -10.89
C LYS A 13 -4.78 11.66 -10.49
N GLY A 14 -4.50 12.94 -10.75
CA GLY A 14 -5.47 13.99 -10.44
C GLY A 14 -5.53 14.32 -8.96
N SER A 15 -6.73 14.38 -8.45
CA SER A 15 -6.96 14.80 -7.07
C SER A 15 -8.20 14.13 -6.52
N ILE A 16 -8.38 14.26 -5.21
CA ILE A 16 -9.55 13.74 -4.50
C ILE A 16 -10.28 14.95 -3.91
N THR A 17 -11.57 15.01 -4.11
CA THR A 17 -12.39 16.05 -3.51
C THR A 17 -13.16 15.46 -2.34
N VAL A 18 -13.02 16.09 -1.17
CA VAL A 18 -13.70 15.63 0.04
C VAL A 18 -14.83 16.59 0.35
N VAL A 19 -16.05 16.06 0.35
CA VAL A 19 -17.25 16.86 0.56
C VAL A 19 -17.55 16.96 2.04
N ASP A 20 -18.13 18.08 2.47
CA ASP A 20 -18.47 18.31 3.87
C ASP A 20 -19.40 17.21 4.37
N ASN A 21 -19.21 16.84 5.61
CA ASN A 21 -20.06 15.86 6.33
C ASN A 21 -20.09 14.47 5.71
N ILE A 22 -19.15 14.17 4.82
CA ILE A 22 -19.07 12.86 4.18
C ILE A 22 -17.63 12.43 4.22
N THR A 23 -17.42 11.14 4.44
CA THR A 23 -16.08 10.57 4.38
C THR A 23 -15.84 10.04 2.97
N ASN A 24 -14.77 10.50 2.35
CA ASN A 24 -14.41 10.03 1.02
C ASN A 24 -13.67 8.70 1.17
N GLU A 25 -14.15 7.68 0.50
CA GLU A 25 -13.57 6.34 0.56
C GLU A 25 -13.22 5.82 -0.82
N GLU A 26 -12.85 6.70 -1.73
CA GLU A 26 -12.51 6.22 -3.07
C GLU A 26 -11.13 5.58 -3.13
N THR A 27 -10.36 5.64 -2.05
CA THR A 27 -9.11 4.89 -1.93
C THR A 27 -9.21 3.99 -0.71
N THR A 28 -8.15 3.25 -0.42
CA THR A 28 -8.12 2.39 0.76
C THR A 28 -8.24 3.21 2.04
N LEU A 29 -7.73 4.43 2.04
CA LEU A 29 -7.80 5.30 3.22
C LEU A 29 -9.11 6.06 3.23
N LYS A 30 -9.46 6.57 4.41
CA LYS A 30 -10.67 7.37 4.59
C LYS A 30 -10.30 8.83 4.77
N PHE A 31 -10.94 9.69 4.00
CA PHE A 31 -10.70 11.12 4.10
C PHE A 31 -11.98 11.79 4.56
N PRO A 32 -12.12 12.05 5.88
CA PRO A 32 -13.36 12.62 6.39
C PRO A 32 -13.51 14.07 5.99
N GLY A 33 -14.73 14.45 5.61
CA GLY A 33 -15.04 15.82 5.27
C GLY A 33 -15.19 16.65 6.54
N ARG A 34 -15.24 17.95 6.35
CA ARG A 34 -15.42 18.85 7.46
C ARG A 34 -16.76 18.58 8.11
N GLY A 35 -16.76 18.57 9.42
CA GLY A 35 -17.98 18.32 10.17
C GLY A 35 -18.33 16.87 10.37
N GLU A 36 -17.53 15.98 9.83
CA GLU A 36 -17.80 14.55 9.97
C GLU A 36 -17.48 14.09 11.37
N THR A 37 -18.42 13.37 12.01
CA THR A 37 -18.14 12.78 13.31
C THR A 37 -17.18 11.61 13.13
N GLY A 38 -16.35 11.38 14.13
CA GLY A 38 -15.39 10.31 14.03
C GLY A 38 -14.14 10.68 13.24
N TYR A 39 -13.98 11.95 12.97
CA TYR A 39 -12.86 12.49 12.23
C TYR A 39 -11.52 11.97 12.78
N GLY A 40 -11.29 12.14 14.08
CA GLY A 40 -10.02 11.74 14.66
C GLY A 40 -9.78 10.25 14.58
N SER A 41 -10.83 9.46 14.77
CA SER A 41 -10.72 8.02 14.68
C SER A 41 -10.35 7.58 13.26
N ALA A 42 -11.00 8.18 12.26
CA ALA A 42 -10.71 7.82 10.87
C ALA A 42 -9.27 8.15 10.50
N VAL A 43 -8.80 9.32 10.88
CA VAL A 43 -7.44 9.75 10.55
C VAL A 43 -6.42 8.87 11.25
N ASN A 44 -6.64 8.58 12.53
CA ASN A 44 -5.71 7.73 13.27
C ASN A 44 -5.68 6.31 12.74
N THR A 45 -6.83 5.80 12.32
CA THR A 45 -6.89 4.48 11.72
C THR A 45 -6.08 4.45 10.42
N ASN A 46 -6.15 5.51 9.63
CA ASN A 46 -5.35 5.61 8.42
C ASN A 46 -3.86 5.54 8.73
N PHE A 47 -3.43 6.26 9.78
CA PHE A 47 -2.02 6.23 10.16
C PHE A 47 -1.57 4.84 10.55
N LEU A 48 -2.40 4.13 11.29
CA LEU A 48 -2.06 2.79 11.70
C LEU A 48 -1.94 1.85 10.51
N HIS A 49 -2.87 1.94 9.56
CA HIS A 49 -2.81 1.14 8.35
C HIS A 49 -1.53 1.43 7.56
N LEU A 50 -1.16 2.69 7.47
CA LEU A 50 0.07 3.07 6.77
C LEU A 50 1.29 2.52 7.49
N LEU A 51 1.29 2.59 8.81
CA LEU A 51 2.42 2.10 9.60
C LEU A 51 2.68 0.63 9.36
N GLU A 52 1.63 -0.16 9.25
CA GLU A 52 1.78 -1.60 9.06
C GLU A 52 1.73 -2.00 7.58
N ASN A 53 1.76 -1.05 6.68
CA ASN A 53 1.68 -1.29 5.24
C ASN A 53 0.48 -2.15 4.88
N PHE A 54 -0.64 -1.91 5.53
CA PHE A 54 -1.90 -2.63 5.30
C PHE A 54 -1.72 -4.15 5.45
N ALA A 55 -0.87 -4.58 6.38
CA ALA A 55 -0.58 -6.00 6.57
C ALA A 55 -1.86 -6.79 6.79
N ASN A 56 -2.09 -7.79 5.95
CA ASN A 56 -3.28 -8.62 6.04
C ASN A 56 -3.13 -9.76 5.04
N THR A 57 -3.97 -10.76 5.18
CA THR A 57 -4.03 -11.84 4.21
C THR A 57 -4.88 -11.47 3.00
N THR A 58 -5.62 -10.36 3.10
CA THR A 58 -6.46 -9.85 2.01
C THR A 58 -5.90 -8.52 1.56
N SER A 59 -5.84 -8.32 0.25
CA SER A 59 -5.30 -7.07 -0.28
C SER A 59 -6.20 -5.89 0.05
N PRO A 60 -5.62 -4.69 0.18
CA PRO A 60 -6.42 -3.49 0.41
C PRO A 60 -7.39 -3.25 -0.72
N GLU A 61 -8.55 -2.70 -0.38
CA GLU A 61 -9.55 -2.35 -1.38
C GLU A 61 -9.23 -0.98 -1.97
N ARG A 62 -9.60 -0.80 -3.20
CA ARG A 62 -9.45 0.49 -3.88
C ARG A 62 -8.02 1.04 -3.79
N PRO A 63 -7.03 0.23 -4.16
CA PRO A 63 -5.64 0.67 -4.04
C PRO A 63 -5.28 1.71 -5.09
N VAL A 64 -4.22 2.46 -4.80
CA VAL A 64 -3.69 3.42 -5.77
C VAL A 64 -2.32 2.93 -6.23
N GLU A 65 -1.94 3.33 -7.42
CA GLU A 65 -0.63 2.95 -7.95
C GLU A 65 0.48 3.42 -7.01
N GLY A 66 1.37 2.52 -6.69
CA GLY A 66 2.46 2.81 -5.77
C GLY A 66 2.17 2.45 -4.34
N GLN A 67 0.95 2.03 -4.03
CA GLN A 67 0.59 1.66 -2.67
C GLN A 67 1.29 0.36 -2.28
N LEU A 68 1.71 0.28 -1.03
CA LEU A 68 2.36 -0.92 -0.50
C LEU A 68 1.36 -1.77 0.26
N TRP A 69 1.58 -3.06 0.24
CA TRP A 69 0.77 -4.01 0.99
C TRP A 69 1.66 -5.16 1.44
N TYR A 70 1.67 -5.40 2.74
CA TYR A 70 2.41 -6.56 3.26
C TYR A 70 1.45 -7.75 3.30
N ASP A 71 1.66 -8.70 2.40
CA ASP A 71 0.82 -9.89 2.33
C ASP A 71 1.27 -10.84 3.44
N SER A 72 0.51 -10.89 4.51
CA SER A 72 0.86 -11.68 5.68
C SER A 72 0.34 -13.11 5.61
N THR A 73 -0.11 -13.55 4.43
CA THR A 73 -0.54 -14.92 4.25
C THR A 73 0.60 -15.86 4.65
N GLN A 74 0.28 -16.83 5.47
CA GLN A 74 1.30 -17.77 5.94
C GLN A 74 1.97 -18.43 4.75
N GLY A 75 3.29 -18.38 4.74
CA GLY A 75 4.06 -18.92 3.63
C GLY A 75 4.37 -17.92 2.54
N VAL A 76 3.70 -16.79 2.53
CA VAL A 76 3.97 -15.73 1.56
C VAL A 76 4.83 -14.65 2.18
N ASP A 77 4.34 -14.01 3.24
CA ASP A 77 5.09 -13.00 4.01
C ASP A 77 5.91 -12.09 3.11
N GLN A 78 5.23 -11.37 2.24
CA GLN A 78 5.90 -10.62 1.19
C GLN A 78 5.33 -9.23 1.04
N LEU A 79 6.22 -8.25 0.90
CA LEU A 79 5.79 -6.89 0.61
C LEU A 79 5.50 -6.77 -0.87
N LYS A 80 4.37 -6.19 -1.21
CA LYS A 80 3.94 -6.02 -2.59
C LYS A 80 3.64 -4.56 -2.87
N VAL A 81 3.74 -4.19 -4.13
CA VAL A 81 3.41 -2.85 -4.57
C VAL A 81 2.37 -2.92 -5.67
N TYR A 82 1.42 -2.01 -5.65
CA TYR A 82 0.35 -1.98 -6.65
C TYR A 82 0.83 -1.19 -7.86
N ASP A 83 0.82 -1.83 -9.03
CA ASP A 83 1.31 -1.17 -10.24
C ASP A 83 0.20 -0.45 -11.02
N GLY A 84 -0.97 -0.35 -10.45
CA GLY A 84 -2.12 0.24 -11.11
C GLY A 84 -3.10 -0.79 -11.61
N THR A 85 -2.69 -2.03 -11.70
CA THR A 85 -3.52 -3.11 -12.17
C THR A 85 -3.41 -4.34 -11.29
N ASN A 86 -2.21 -4.68 -10.88
CA ASN A 86 -1.96 -5.87 -10.07
C ASN A 86 -1.01 -5.58 -8.93
N TRP A 87 -1.07 -6.44 -7.91
CA TRP A 87 -0.10 -6.40 -6.82
C TRP A 87 1.10 -7.21 -7.24
N VAL A 88 2.27 -6.58 -7.22
CA VAL A 88 3.50 -7.18 -7.69
C VAL A 88 4.48 -7.28 -6.54
N ALA A 89 5.17 -8.39 -6.43
CA ALA A 89 6.17 -8.55 -5.40
C ALA A 89 7.23 -7.46 -5.55
N SER A 90 7.67 -6.92 -4.40
CA SER A 90 8.59 -5.80 -4.44
C SER A 90 10.02 -6.20 -4.74
N GLY A 91 10.23 -7.42 -5.14
CA GLY A 91 11.55 -7.81 -5.57
C GLY A 91 12.28 -8.49 -4.47
N GLY A 92 13.48 -8.37 -4.36
CA GLY A 92 14.38 -9.17 -3.66
C GLY A 92 14.18 -9.56 -2.22
N LEU A 93 13.21 -9.02 -1.52
CA LEU A 93 13.10 -9.33 -0.15
C LEU A 93 12.14 -10.41 0.10
N LYS A 94 12.37 -11.54 -0.43
CA LYS A 94 11.47 -12.59 -0.24
C LYS A 94 11.92 -13.42 0.90
N LYS A 95 11.04 -13.73 1.81
CA LYS A 95 11.37 -14.57 2.90
C LYS A 95 11.26 -16.00 2.42
N ALA A 96 12.35 -16.65 2.19
CA ALA A 96 12.32 -17.99 1.64
C ALA A 96 12.69 -18.99 2.71
N SER A 97 12.03 -20.11 2.69
CA SER A 97 12.39 -21.18 3.60
C SER A 97 13.64 -21.87 3.12
N ALA A 98 13.96 -21.75 1.87
CA ALA A 98 15.18 -22.33 1.34
C ALA A 98 15.96 -21.24 0.73
N ALA A 99 17.23 -21.34 0.84
CA ALA A 99 18.06 -20.36 0.24
C ALA A 99 17.85 -20.45 -1.22
N PRO A 100 17.91 -19.39 -1.85
CA PRO A 100 17.76 -19.36 -3.21
C PRO A 100 18.94 -19.95 -3.77
N ALA A 101 18.77 -20.50 -4.61
CA ALA A 101 19.87 -20.97 -5.12
C ALA A 101 20.76 -19.96 -5.58
N VAL A 102 21.26 -19.91 -5.48
CA VAL A 102 21.80 -18.96 -5.72
C VAL A 102 22.01 -18.55 -6.54
N ALA A 103 22.03 -18.64 -6.83
CA ALA A 103 22.09 -18.10 -7.33
C ALA A 103 21.74 -17.72 -7.97
N ASN A 104 21.58 -17.72 -8.17
CA ASN A 104 21.11 -17.10 -8.59
C ASN A 104 20.81 -16.38 -8.65
N SER A 105 20.98 -16.25 -8.58
CA SER A 105 20.74 -15.36 -8.49
C SER A 105 21.01 -14.63 -8.92
N SER A 106 21.11 -14.08 -9.34
CA SER A 106 21.34 -13.27 -9.67
C SER A 106 21.27 -12.45 -9.69
N ALA A 107 21.35 -12.25 -10.09
CA ALA A 107 21.52 -11.32 -10.10
C ALA A 107 20.89 -10.37 -9.82
N GLY A 108 20.88 -9.76 -10.13
CA GLY A 108 20.37 -8.65 -9.97
C GLY A 108 19.64 -8.45 -8.87
N ASP A 109 19.72 -8.94 -8.38
CA ASP A 109 18.95 -8.75 -7.46
C ASP A 109 19.52 -8.55 -6.36
N LEU A 110 19.11 -8.07 -5.75
CA LEU A 110 19.52 -7.74 -4.72
C LEU A 110 19.54 -8.69 -3.78
N TRP A 111 19.59 -9.74 -3.88
CA TRP A 111 19.55 -10.42 -2.97
C TRP A 111 20.73 -10.87 -2.66
N VAL A 112 21.05 -10.94 -2.24
CA VAL A 112 22.08 -11.04 -1.85
C VAL A 112 22.42 -12.10 -1.41
N ASN A 113 22.77 -12.75 -1.89
CA ASN A 113 22.88 -13.32 -1.72
C ASN A 113 23.34 -13.59 -1.39
N THR A 114 23.49 -14.06 -1.33
CA THR A 114 23.55 -14.21 -1.21
C THR A 114 23.66 -14.86 -1.59
N GLU A 115 24.02 -15.32 -2.23
CA GLU A 115 23.74 -15.50 -2.65
C GLU A 115 23.69 -15.58 -2.86
N SER A 116 24.04 -15.96 -2.78
CA SER A 116 23.61 -15.72 -2.80
C SER A 116 23.51 -15.66 -2.64
#